data_8ce28e924dda880c03b913b7e5b3b9f5
#
_entry.id   8ce28e924dda880c03b913b7e5b3b9f5
#
_cell.length_a   1.000
_cell.length_b   1.000
_cell.length_c   1.000
_cell.angle_alpha   90.00
_cell.angle_beta   90.00
_cell.angle_gamma   90.00
#
_symmetry.space_group_name_H-M   'P 1'
#
loop_
_entity.id
_entity.type
_entity.pdbx_description
1 polymer ?
#
loop_
_entity_poly.entity_id
_entity_poly.type
_entity_poly.pdbx_seq_one_letter_code
_entity_poly.pdbx_strand_id
1 'polypeptide(L)'
;VSHDRKWTAEALFNILDNAVKYTPEYGSIRVCVESWEMHLKVSITDTGKGIPENQQGAIFRRFYREEDVHDIEGIGIGLYLAREIISLQNGYIQVTSQVGTGSTFSVFLPHE
;
A
#
# COMPACT_ATOMS: atom_id res chain seq x y z
N VAL A 1 1.61 18.98 6.81
CA VAL A 1 2.45 18.16 5.93
C VAL A 1 2.56 18.80 4.55
N SER A 2 3.79 18.96 4.11
CA SER A 2 4.05 19.57 2.80
C SER A 2 3.95 18.51 1.71
N HIS A 3 2.79 18.40 1.10
CA HIS A 3 2.58 17.44 0.03
C HIS A 3 1.48 17.92 -0.91
N ASP A 4 1.43 17.32 -2.08
CA ASP A 4 0.36 17.57 -3.03
C ASP A 4 -0.82 16.68 -2.66
N ARG A 5 -1.90 17.30 -2.18
CA ARG A 5 -3.09 16.58 -1.70
C ARG A 5 -3.69 15.65 -2.75
N LYS A 6 -3.75 16.11 -3.97
CA LYS A 6 -4.36 15.34 -5.05
C LYS A 6 -3.56 14.07 -5.33
N TRP A 7 -2.25 14.20 -5.43
CA TRP A 7 -1.39 13.05 -5.72
C TRP A 7 -1.28 12.12 -4.52
N THR A 8 -1.26 12.67 -3.31
CA THR A 8 -1.24 11.84 -2.11
C THR A 8 -2.53 11.02 -1.99
N ALA A 9 -3.67 11.65 -2.26
CA ALA A 9 -4.95 10.92 -2.25
C ALA A 9 -4.95 9.80 -3.28
N GLU A 10 -4.38 10.05 -4.47
CA GLU A 10 -4.26 9.04 -5.51
C GLU A 10 -3.42 7.85 -5.05
N ALA A 11 -2.29 8.12 -4.40
CA ALA A 11 -1.43 7.06 -3.88
C ALA A 11 -2.15 6.23 -2.83
N LEU A 12 -2.81 6.89 -1.88
CA LEU A 12 -3.55 6.19 -0.83
C LEU A 12 -4.71 5.38 -1.41
N PHE A 13 -5.39 5.92 -2.41
CA PHE A 13 -6.46 5.20 -3.08
C PHE A 13 -5.93 3.93 -3.74
N ASN A 14 -4.78 4.01 -4.40
CA ASN A 14 -4.19 2.85 -5.05
C ASN A 14 -3.84 1.75 -4.05
N ILE A 15 -3.32 2.13 -2.88
CA ILE A 15 -3.01 1.16 -1.83
C ILE A 15 -4.29 0.55 -1.27
N LEU A 16 -5.30 1.37 -1.02
CA LEU A 16 -6.57 0.90 -0.49
C LEU A 16 -7.29 -0.01 -1.49
N ASP A 17 -7.28 0.36 -2.78
CA ASP A 17 -7.88 -0.46 -3.83
C ASP A 17 -7.21 -1.84 -3.89
N ASN A 18 -5.88 -1.87 -3.74
CA ASN A 18 -5.14 -3.11 -3.69
C ASN A 18 -5.58 -3.97 -2.49
N ALA A 19 -5.76 -3.34 -1.33
CA ALA A 19 -6.22 -4.05 -0.14
C ALA A 19 -7.61 -4.66 -0.34
N VAL A 20 -8.52 -3.90 -0.97
CA VAL A 20 -9.86 -4.39 -1.28
C VAL A 20 -9.81 -5.61 -2.19
N LYS A 21 -8.96 -5.56 -3.22
CA LYS A 21 -8.86 -6.67 -4.19
C LYS A 21 -8.35 -7.96 -3.56
N TYR A 22 -7.48 -7.86 -2.55
CA TYR A 22 -6.84 -9.03 -1.96
C TYR A 22 -7.47 -9.48 -0.65
N THR A 23 -8.48 -8.78 -0.16
CA THR A 23 -9.18 -9.15 1.07
C THR A 23 -10.41 -9.98 0.70
N PRO A 24 -10.55 -11.19 1.24
CA PRO A 24 -11.70 -12.03 0.93
C PRO A 24 -12.98 -11.46 1.55
N GLU A 25 -14.12 -11.98 1.07
CA GLU A 25 -15.40 -11.65 1.65
C GLU A 25 -15.36 -11.97 3.15
N TYR A 26 -15.94 -11.13 3.96
CA TYR A 26 -15.91 -11.20 5.42
C TYR A 26 -14.57 -10.86 6.05
N GLY A 27 -13.59 -10.46 5.22
CA GLY A 27 -12.36 -9.93 5.75
C GLY A 27 -12.54 -8.47 6.18
N SER A 28 -11.50 -7.88 6.70
CA SER A 28 -11.56 -6.49 7.14
C SER A 28 -10.36 -5.69 6.67
N ILE A 29 -10.58 -4.38 6.55
CA ILE A 29 -9.54 -3.42 6.21
C ILE A 29 -9.62 -2.30 7.23
N ARG A 30 -8.49 -1.95 7.81
CA ARG A 30 -8.42 -0.88 8.80
C ARG A 30 -7.41 0.17 8.36
N VAL A 31 -7.81 1.42 8.47
CA VAL A 31 -6.95 2.56 8.17
C VAL A 31 -6.65 3.29 9.49
N CYS A 32 -5.40 3.54 9.75
CA CYS A 32 -4.96 4.22 10.96
C CYS A 32 -4.01 5.36 10.58
N VAL A 33 -4.19 6.52 11.21
CA VAL A 33 -3.33 7.68 10.98
C VAL A 33 -2.67 8.06 12.28
N GLU A 34 -1.34 8.18 12.27
CA GLU A 34 -0.56 8.57 13.43
C GLU A 34 0.35 9.73 13.07
N SER A 35 0.47 10.71 13.97
CA SER A 35 1.40 11.80 13.78
C SER A 35 2.63 11.52 14.64
N TRP A 36 3.75 11.26 13.98
CA TRP A 36 5.04 11.07 14.62
C TRP A 36 5.81 12.38 14.57
N GLU A 37 6.90 12.47 15.33
CA GLU A 37 7.67 13.70 15.39
C GLU A 37 8.13 14.20 14.00
N MET A 38 8.69 13.29 13.19
CA MET A 38 9.23 13.65 11.89
C MET A 38 8.31 13.32 10.73
N HIS A 39 7.30 12.50 10.94
CA HIS A 39 6.46 11.98 9.86
C HIS A 39 5.01 11.85 10.27
N LEU A 40 4.15 11.93 9.28
CA LEU A 40 2.77 11.47 9.37
C LEU A 40 2.75 10.05 8.84
N LYS A 41 2.20 9.12 9.59
CA LYS A 41 2.11 7.72 9.20
C LYS A 41 0.67 7.33 8.94
N VAL A 42 0.41 6.80 7.74
CA VAL A 42 -0.91 6.25 7.39
C VAL A 42 -0.74 4.76 7.16
N SER A 43 -1.44 3.95 7.94
CA SER A 43 -1.35 2.50 7.85
C SER A 43 -2.64 1.94 7.31
N ILE A 44 -2.55 1.03 6.33
CA ILE A 44 -3.70 0.33 5.75
C ILE A 44 -3.45 -1.15 5.98
N THR A 45 -4.26 -1.74 6.85
CA THR A 45 -4.13 -3.14 7.26
C THR A 45 -5.29 -3.95 6.71
N ASP A 46 -4.99 -5.06 6.05
CA ASP A 46 -6.01 -5.98 5.56
C ASP A 46 -5.83 -7.36 6.18
N THR A 47 -6.89 -8.15 6.13
CA THR A 47 -6.88 -9.53 6.61
C THR A 47 -6.87 -10.51 5.43
N GLY A 48 -6.19 -10.11 4.35
CA GLY A 48 -6.08 -10.93 3.15
C GLY A 48 -5.09 -12.09 3.30
N LYS A 49 -4.68 -12.63 2.18
CA LYS A 49 -3.80 -13.81 2.17
C LYS A 49 -2.37 -13.53 2.62
N GLY A 50 -1.98 -12.28 2.67
CA GLY A 50 -0.59 -11.92 2.97
C GLY A 50 0.31 -12.05 1.74
N ILE A 51 1.56 -11.62 1.91
CA ILE A 51 2.54 -11.60 0.83
C ILE A 51 3.79 -12.30 1.33
N PRO A 52 4.28 -13.34 0.62
CA PRO A 52 5.52 -14.01 1.00
C PRO A 52 6.68 -13.01 1.10
N GLU A 53 7.53 -13.20 2.08
CA GLU A 53 8.64 -12.28 2.32
C GLU A 53 9.50 -12.05 1.09
N ASN A 54 9.77 -13.09 0.32
CA ASN A 54 10.60 -13.00 -0.89
C ASN A 54 9.91 -12.24 -2.03
N GLN A 55 8.64 -11.89 -1.90
CA GLN A 55 7.92 -11.14 -2.91
C GLN A 55 7.58 -9.71 -2.47
N GLN A 56 7.82 -9.37 -1.21
CA GLN A 56 7.41 -8.06 -0.69
C GLN A 56 8.09 -6.89 -1.39
N GLY A 57 9.31 -7.04 -1.85
CA GLY A 57 9.96 -6.01 -2.66
C GLY A 57 9.44 -5.96 -4.08
N ALA A 58 9.08 -7.11 -4.63
CA ALA A 58 8.65 -7.22 -6.02
C ALA A 58 7.26 -6.60 -6.27
N ILE A 59 6.41 -6.54 -5.27
CA ILE A 59 5.04 -6.03 -5.46
C ILE A 59 5.00 -4.56 -5.89
N PHE A 60 6.09 -3.83 -5.70
CA PHE A 60 6.18 -2.43 -6.13
C PHE A 60 6.73 -2.28 -7.54
N ARG A 61 7.02 -3.38 -8.21
CA ARG A 61 7.49 -3.31 -9.59
C ARG A 61 6.34 -2.96 -10.52
N ARG A 62 6.68 -2.23 -11.55
CA ARG A 62 5.72 -1.93 -12.60
C ARG A 62 5.24 -3.22 -13.26
N PHE A 63 3.91 -3.34 -13.41
CA PHE A 63 3.24 -4.50 -13.99
C PHE A 63 3.34 -5.79 -13.17
N TYR A 64 3.74 -5.69 -11.90
CA TYR A 64 3.73 -6.86 -11.04
C TYR A 64 2.31 -7.35 -10.80
N ARG A 65 2.10 -8.65 -10.89
CA ARG A 65 0.82 -9.29 -10.54
C ARG A 65 1.13 -10.67 -10.00
N GLU A 66 0.39 -11.08 -8.98
CA GLU A 66 0.51 -12.44 -8.48
C GLU A 66 -0.27 -13.40 -9.36
N GLU A 67 0.25 -14.63 -9.54
CA GLU A 67 -0.36 -15.60 -10.43
C GLU A 67 -1.80 -15.94 -10.06
N ASP A 68 -2.08 -16.10 -8.79
CA ASP A 68 -3.39 -16.52 -8.31
C ASP A 68 -4.44 -15.40 -8.34
N VAL A 69 -4.06 -14.20 -8.72
CA VAL A 69 -4.97 -13.06 -8.82
C VAL A 69 -4.86 -12.35 -10.16
N HIS A 70 -4.27 -12.99 -11.16
CA HIS A 70 -4.08 -12.34 -12.46
C HIS A 70 -5.40 -12.06 -13.21
N ASP A 71 -6.52 -12.64 -12.78
CA ASP A 71 -7.82 -12.35 -13.34
C ASP A 71 -8.46 -11.08 -12.79
N ILE A 72 -7.87 -10.52 -11.72
CA ILE A 72 -8.37 -9.28 -11.15
C ILE A 72 -7.98 -8.13 -12.08
N GLU A 73 -8.93 -7.25 -12.36
CA GLU A 73 -8.69 -6.10 -13.22
C GLU A 73 -7.55 -5.24 -12.72
N GLY A 74 -6.83 -4.64 -13.65
CA GLY A 74 -5.70 -3.78 -13.39
C GLY A 74 -4.47 -4.31 -14.09
N ILE A 75 -3.53 -3.44 -14.35
CA ILE A 75 -2.31 -3.77 -15.08
C ILE A 75 -1.08 -3.84 -14.18
N GLY A 76 -1.28 -3.88 -12.86
CA GLY A 76 -0.19 -4.04 -11.92
C GLY A 76 0.68 -2.80 -11.74
N ILE A 77 0.13 -1.61 -11.95
CA ILE A 77 0.88 -0.37 -11.75
C ILE A 77 0.47 0.41 -10.52
N GLY A 78 -0.60 -0.01 -9.83
CA GLY A 78 -1.14 0.74 -8.69
C GLY A 78 -0.14 0.97 -7.57
N LEU A 79 0.51 -0.09 -7.09
CA LEU A 79 1.50 0.03 -6.02
C LEU A 79 2.77 0.71 -6.50
N TYR A 80 3.20 0.43 -7.73
CA TYR A 80 4.33 1.12 -8.32
C TYR A 80 4.10 2.64 -8.34
N LEU A 81 2.92 3.04 -8.84
CA LEU A 81 2.58 4.46 -8.92
C LEU A 81 2.47 5.09 -7.54
N ALA A 82 1.86 4.39 -6.59
CA ALA A 82 1.75 4.88 -5.22
C ALA A 82 3.14 5.16 -4.64
N ARG A 83 4.08 4.25 -4.81
CA ARG A 83 5.43 4.45 -4.28
C ARG A 83 6.12 5.62 -4.95
N GLU A 84 5.95 5.76 -6.28
CA GLU A 84 6.54 6.89 -6.99
C GLU A 84 6.00 8.23 -6.49
N ILE A 85 4.69 8.32 -6.28
CA ILE A 85 4.07 9.55 -5.79
C ILE A 85 4.59 9.91 -4.41
N ILE A 86 4.66 8.93 -3.51
CA ILE A 86 5.11 9.17 -2.14
C ILE A 86 6.60 9.52 -2.11
N SER A 87 7.41 8.84 -2.93
CA SER A 87 8.84 9.10 -3.01
C SER A 87 9.14 10.52 -3.50
N LEU A 88 8.35 11.01 -4.45
CA LEU A 88 8.52 12.37 -4.96
C LEU A 88 8.25 13.44 -3.89
N GLN A 89 7.57 13.07 -2.82
CA GLN A 89 7.29 13.97 -1.71
C GLN A 89 8.19 13.70 -0.51
N ASN A 90 9.30 12.99 -0.75
CA ASN A 90 10.29 12.65 0.27
C ASN A 90 9.76 11.70 1.34
N GLY A 91 8.71 10.99 1.02
CA GLY A 91 8.15 9.96 1.89
C GLY A 91 8.57 8.58 1.45
N TYR A 92 8.03 7.56 2.10
CA TYR A 92 8.30 6.19 1.72
C TYR A 92 7.15 5.29 2.16
N ILE A 93 7.13 4.06 1.64
CA ILE A 93 6.12 3.07 1.95
C ILE A 93 6.83 1.83 2.48
N GLN A 94 6.31 1.27 3.57
CA GLN A 94 6.77 -0.01 4.11
C GLN A 94 5.65 -1.01 4.03
N VAL A 95 5.99 -2.27 3.79
CA VAL A 95 5.02 -3.36 3.85
C VAL A 95 5.45 -4.33 4.92
N THR A 96 4.50 -4.73 5.76
CA THR A 96 4.68 -5.79 6.74
C THR A 96 3.58 -6.79 6.47
N SER A 97 3.93 -8.04 6.23
CA SER A 97 2.96 -9.03 5.83
C SER A 97 3.34 -10.42 6.30
N GLN A 98 2.31 -11.24 6.54
CA GLN A 98 2.50 -12.63 6.90
C GLN A 98 1.46 -13.45 6.17
N VAL A 99 1.91 -14.46 5.45
CA VAL A 99 1.03 -15.36 4.71
C VAL A 99 0.02 -15.98 5.67
N GLY A 100 -1.24 -15.93 5.28
CA GLY A 100 -2.34 -16.47 6.08
C GLY A 100 -2.92 -15.49 7.10
N THR A 101 -2.29 -14.34 7.31
CA THR A 101 -2.73 -13.36 8.30
C THR A 101 -3.19 -12.06 7.65
N GLY A 102 -2.44 -11.55 6.69
CA GLY A 102 -2.75 -10.31 6.02
C GLY A 102 -1.54 -9.41 5.85
N SER A 103 -1.80 -8.17 5.47
CA SER A 103 -0.74 -7.21 5.16
C SER A 103 -1.03 -5.85 5.75
N THR A 104 0.03 -5.11 6.08
CA THR A 104 -0.06 -3.71 6.47
C THR A 104 0.85 -2.90 5.57
N PHE A 105 0.28 -1.92 4.89
CA PHE A 105 1.04 -0.96 4.11
C PHE A 105 1.08 0.33 4.89
N SER A 106 2.27 0.82 5.18
CA SER A 106 2.47 2.04 5.96
C SER A 106 3.10 3.10 5.07
N VAL A 107 2.43 4.23 4.96
CA VAL A 107 2.89 5.38 4.18
C VAL A 107 3.43 6.41 5.15
N PHE A 108 4.66 6.85 4.93
CA PHE A 108 5.30 7.85 5.75
C PHE A 108 5.52 9.12 4.93
N LEU A 109 4.95 10.22 5.38
CA LEU A 109 5.10 11.53 4.74
C LEU A 109 5.78 12.47 5.74
N PRO A 110 6.82 13.20 5.34
CA PRO A 110 7.49 14.09 6.28
C PRO A 110 6.60 15.27 6.64
N HIS A 111 6.73 15.73 7.88
CA HIS A 111 6.14 17.01 8.28
C HIS A 111 6.95 18.14 7.67
N GLU A 112 6.34 19.27 7.51
CA GLU A 112 7.04 20.46 7.02
C GLU A 112 8.08 20.95 8.02
#